data_198de454ccd248b0e8e9e98a4cff0cc2
#
_entry.id   198de454ccd248b0e8e9e98a4cff0cc2
#
_cell.length_a   1.000
_cell.length_b   1.000
_cell.length_c   1.000
_cell.angle_alpha   90.00
_cell.angle_beta   90.00
_cell.angle_gamma   90.00
#
_symmetry.space_group_name_H-M   'P 1'
#
loop_
_entity.id
_entity.type
_entity.pdbx_description
1 polymer ?
#
loop_
_entity_poly.entity_id
_entity_poly.type
_entity_poly.pdbx_seq_one_letter_code
_entity_poly.pdbx_strand_id
1 'polypeptide(L)'
;FAPEVSLKNEKKWTHDANVIQVWSDFVEQMSADLIELQRLDNIRSGKSVLVDSRNNPSDIEENSMDFLFTSPPYPNEKDYTRTTRLESVLLDFFTHRKELYLLKKGLICSNTRAIHTDDDDGDHIMHLDEITSIAEEIENRRIEQGKTSGFEKLFHKVVLHFFGGMRIHLQEMKK
;
A
#
# COMPACT_ATOMS: atom_id res chain seq x y z
N PHE A 1 15.03 -0.36 -2.74
CA PHE A 1 14.58 0.49 -3.84
C PHE A 1 13.80 1.63 -3.25
N ALA A 2 14.36 2.80 -3.24
CA ALA A 2 13.61 4.01 -2.91
C ALA A 2 13.53 4.83 -4.20
N PRO A 3 12.44 4.81 -4.89
CA PRO A 3 12.23 5.64 -6.07
C PRO A 3 11.89 7.08 -5.67
N GLU A 4 12.38 7.54 -4.52
CA GLU A 4 12.36 8.97 -4.25
C GLU A 4 13.43 9.61 -5.12
N VAL A 5 13.01 10.44 -6.06
CA VAL A 5 13.91 11.34 -6.76
C VAL A 5 14.53 12.25 -5.71
N SER A 6 15.71 11.89 -5.22
CA SER A 6 16.49 12.75 -4.36
C SER A 6 17.62 13.32 -5.21
N LEU A 7 17.71 14.64 -5.26
CA LEU A 7 18.89 15.33 -5.75
C LEU A 7 20.03 15.05 -4.77
N LYS A 8 20.66 13.87 -4.92
CA LYS A 8 21.85 13.50 -4.14
C LYS A 8 23.09 13.89 -4.93
N ASN A 9 24.06 14.41 -4.20
CA ASN A 9 25.40 14.81 -4.59
C ASN A 9 25.87 14.30 -5.95
N GLU A 10 26.38 15.20 -6.78
CA GLU A 10 26.92 15.01 -8.14
C GLU A 10 27.80 13.77 -8.36
N LYS A 11 28.39 13.22 -7.30
CA LYS A 11 29.27 12.03 -7.35
C LYS A 11 28.57 10.69 -7.66
N LYS A 12 27.25 10.66 -7.79
CA LYS A 12 26.47 9.43 -8.08
C LYS A 12 25.64 9.51 -9.37
N TRP A 13 25.85 10.53 -10.17
CA TRP A 13 25.15 10.65 -11.44
C TRP A 13 25.90 9.82 -12.51
N THR A 14 25.22 8.92 -13.13
CA THR A 14 25.66 8.29 -14.37
C THR A 14 25.30 9.24 -15.50
N HIS A 15 26.25 10.05 -15.95
CA HIS A 15 26.03 11.07 -16.99
C HIS A 15 25.60 10.47 -18.34
N ASP A 16 25.85 9.20 -18.57
CA ASP A 16 25.62 8.50 -19.83
C ASP A 16 24.74 7.24 -19.68
N ALA A 17 23.73 7.27 -18.79
CA ALA A 17 22.77 6.19 -18.71
C ALA A 17 21.95 6.14 -20.02
N ASN A 18 22.14 5.10 -20.84
CA ASN A 18 21.33 4.88 -22.03
C ASN A 18 19.93 4.40 -21.64
N VAL A 19 19.09 5.33 -21.21
CA VAL A 19 17.74 5.06 -20.71
C VAL A 19 16.89 4.35 -21.78
N ILE A 20 17.05 4.76 -23.05
CA ILE A 20 16.30 4.19 -24.16
C ILE A 20 16.69 2.72 -24.38
N GLN A 21 17.97 2.40 -24.34
CA GLN A 21 18.43 1.01 -24.50
C GLN A 21 17.92 0.13 -23.34
N VAL A 22 18.08 0.58 -22.11
CA VAL A 22 17.59 -0.16 -20.92
C VAL A 22 16.09 -0.39 -21.00
N TRP A 23 15.33 0.61 -21.42
CA TRP A 23 13.88 0.48 -21.61
C TRP A 23 13.55 -0.52 -22.73
N SER A 24 14.22 -0.44 -23.87
CA SER A 24 14.05 -1.38 -24.98
C SER A 24 14.33 -2.82 -24.57
N ASP A 25 15.45 -3.05 -23.87
CA ASP A 25 15.84 -4.38 -23.39
C ASP A 25 14.77 -4.98 -22.46
N PHE A 26 14.20 -4.16 -21.55
CA PHE A 26 13.09 -4.61 -20.70
C PHE A 26 11.81 -4.92 -21.50
N VAL A 27 11.46 -4.08 -22.47
CA VAL A 27 10.27 -4.32 -23.31
C VAL A 27 10.45 -5.59 -24.15
N GLU A 28 11.63 -5.82 -24.69
CA GLU A 28 11.95 -7.06 -25.44
C GLU A 28 11.86 -8.29 -24.54
N GLN A 29 12.42 -8.23 -23.32
CA GLN A 29 12.31 -9.30 -22.35
C GLN A 29 10.86 -9.59 -21.97
N MET A 30 10.08 -8.57 -21.61
CA MET A 30 8.66 -8.72 -21.30
C MET A 30 7.87 -9.32 -22.46
N SER A 31 8.18 -8.91 -23.69
CA SER A 31 7.55 -9.45 -24.89
C SER A 31 7.86 -10.94 -25.08
N ALA A 32 9.13 -11.34 -24.88
CA ALA A 32 9.53 -12.73 -24.95
C ALA A 32 8.83 -13.59 -23.88
N ASP A 33 8.76 -13.08 -22.63
CA ASP A 33 8.07 -13.76 -21.52
C ASP A 33 6.57 -13.94 -21.80
N LEU A 34 5.92 -12.91 -22.36
CA LEU A 34 4.51 -12.98 -22.75
C LEU A 34 4.25 -13.99 -23.88
N ILE A 35 5.15 -14.06 -24.87
CA ILE A 35 5.06 -15.07 -25.94
C ILE A 35 5.20 -16.49 -25.37
N GLU A 36 6.12 -16.67 -24.42
CA GLU A 36 6.28 -17.96 -23.72
C GLU A 36 5.03 -18.35 -22.95
N LEU A 37 4.47 -17.39 -22.18
CA LEU A 37 3.24 -17.59 -21.45
C LEU A 37 2.06 -17.95 -22.37
N GLN A 38 1.93 -17.30 -23.52
CA GLN A 38 0.86 -17.59 -24.50
C GLN A 38 0.92 -19.02 -25.07
N ARG A 39 2.06 -19.68 -24.99
CA ARG A 39 2.22 -21.09 -25.44
C ARG A 39 1.68 -22.08 -24.40
N LEU A 40 1.40 -21.62 -23.18
CA LEU A 40 0.81 -22.48 -22.15
C LEU A 40 -0.70 -22.61 -22.41
N ASP A 41 -1.14 -23.82 -22.73
CA ASP A 41 -2.54 -24.14 -23.11
C ASP A 41 -3.60 -23.83 -22.02
N ASN A 42 -3.17 -23.45 -20.82
CA ASN A 42 -4.03 -23.26 -19.65
C ASN A 42 -4.14 -21.80 -19.17
N ILE A 43 -3.71 -20.82 -19.95
CA ILE A 43 -3.88 -19.43 -19.56
C ILE A 43 -5.35 -19.04 -19.72
N ARG A 44 -5.98 -18.77 -18.58
CA ARG A 44 -7.33 -18.21 -18.55
C ARG A 44 -7.26 -16.69 -18.51
N SER A 45 -8.28 -16.04 -19.06
CA SER A 45 -8.42 -14.58 -18.94
C SER A 45 -8.60 -14.20 -17.47
N GLY A 46 -7.83 -13.23 -17.00
CA GLY A 46 -8.00 -12.61 -15.69
C GLY A 46 -8.81 -11.32 -15.78
N LYS A 47 -9.42 -10.92 -14.68
CA LYS A 47 -10.05 -9.62 -14.51
C LYS A 47 -9.23 -8.78 -13.53
N SER A 48 -8.93 -7.55 -13.89
CA SER A 48 -8.28 -6.59 -12.99
C SER A 48 -9.32 -5.59 -12.49
N VAL A 49 -9.41 -5.42 -11.19
CA VAL A 49 -10.35 -4.51 -10.54
C VAL A 49 -9.58 -3.58 -9.61
N LEU A 50 -9.80 -2.27 -9.74
CA LEU A 50 -9.27 -1.28 -8.81
C LEU A 50 -10.33 -1.01 -7.74
N VAL A 51 -10.06 -1.47 -6.54
CA VAL A 51 -11.00 -1.35 -5.41
C VAL A 51 -10.24 -1.21 -4.09
N ASP A 52 -10.85 -0.55 -3.12
CA ASP A 52 -10.41 -0.65 -1.73
C ASP A 52 -10.69 -2.06 -1.22
N SER A 53 -9.66 -2.76 -0.80
CA SER A 53 -9.74 -4.15 -0.37
C SER A 53 -10.60 -4.40 0.88
N ARG A 54 -11.05 -3.33 1.54
CA ARG A 54 -12.03 -3.37 2.62
C ARG A 54 -13.48 -3.41 2.13
N ASN A 55 -13.68 -3.27 0.82
CA ASN A 55 -14.99 -3.31 0.18
C ASN A 55 -15.04 -4.47 -0.81
N ASN A 56 -16.05 -5.32 -0.71
CA ASN A 56 -16.25 -6.34 -1.73
C ASN A 56 -16.65 -5.67 -3.06
N PRO A 57 -15.89 -5.86 -4.15
CA PRO A 57 -16.30 -5.35 -5.45
C PRO A 57 -17.57 -6.08 -5.89
N SER A 58 -18.59 -5.31 -6.28
CA SER A 58 -19.89 -5.82 -6.75
C SER A 58 -19.83 -6.82 -7.92
N ASP A 59 -18.66 -6.91 -8.53
CA ASP A 59 -18.38 -7.74 -9.69
C ASP A 59 -17.82 -9.14 -9.35
N ILE A 60 -17.57 -9.40 -8.06
CA ILE A 60 -17.13 -10.71 -7.57
C ILE A 60 -18.28 -11.30 -6.76
N GLU A 61 -18.79 -12.42 -7.22
CA GLU A 61 -19.87 -13.14 -6.52
C GLU A 61 -19.35 -13.79 -5.24
N GLU A 62 -20.16 -13.78 -4.20
CA GLU A 62 -19.84 -14.45 -2.94
C GLU A 62 -19.60 -15.95 -3.18
N ASN A 63 -18.63 -16.52 -2.48
CA ASN A 63 -18.25 -17.93 -2.59
C ASN A 63 -17.81 -18.38 -4.00
N SER A 64 -17.31 -17.45 -4.82
CA SER A 64 -16.89 -17.73 -6.20
C SER A 64 -15.38 -18.01 -6.33
N MET A 65 -14.60 -17.80 -5.27
CA MET A 65 -13.14 -17.95 -5.29
C MET A 65 -12.70 -19.11 -4.41
N ASP A 66 -11.87 -20.00 -4.97
CA ASP A 66 -11.30 -21.16 -4.26
C ASP A 66 -10.02 -20.80 -3.51
N PHE A 67 -9.37 -19.71 -3.88
CA PHE A 67 -8.07 -19.34 -3.32
C PHE A 67 -7.85 -17.83 -3.34
N LEU A 68 -7.28 -17.31 -2.25
CA LEU A 68 -6.87 -15.92 -2.09
C LEU A 68 -5.35 -15.86 -1.89
N PHE A 69 -4.69 -15.02 -2.67
CA PHE A 69 -3.29 -14.67 -2.47
C PHE A 69 -3.14 -13.15 -2.35
N THR A 70 -2.58 -12.68 -1.23
CA THR A 70 -2.47 -11.26 -0.96
C THR A 70 -1.15 -10.90 -0.29
N SER A 71 -0.72 -9.67 -0.47
CA SER A 71 0.44 -9.08 0.19
C SER A 71 0.02 -7.76 0.84
N PRO A 72 -0.48 -7.79 2.07
CA PRO A 72 -0.95 -6.59 2.76
C PRO A 72 0.20 -5.63 3.04
N PRO A 73 -0.08 -4.33 3.26
CA PRO A 73 0.94 -3.37 3.65
C PRO A 73 1.54 -3.73 5.01
N TYR A 74 2.71 -3.20 5.34
CA TYR A 74 3.33 -3.34 6.66
C TYR A 74 3.10 -2.09 7.50
N PRO A 75 2.74 -2.21 8.79
CA PRO A 75 2.54 -1.08 9.70
C PRO A 75 3.87 -0.52 10.22
N ASN A 76 4.78 -0.15 9.33
CA ASN A 76 6.18 0.20 9.63
C ASN A 76 6.56 1.60 9.11
N GLU A 77 5.65 2.56 9.11
CA GLU A 77 5.83 3.92 8.61
C GLU A 77 6.09 4.00 7.08
N LYS A 78 5.81 2.94 6.33
CA LYS A 78 5.96 2.91 4.89
C LYS A 78 4.80 3.61 4.20
N ASP A 79 5.05 4.77 3.63
CA ASP A 79 4.10 5.46 2.75
C ASP A 79 4.26 4.93 1.31
N TYR A 80 3.43 3.96 0.94
CA TYR A 80 3.49 3.31 -0.38
C TYR A 80 3.25 4.28 -1.52
N THR A 81 2.46 5.33 -1.32
CA THR A 81 2.24 6.35 -2.34
C THR A 81 3.49 7.19 -2.65
N ARG A 82 4.49 7.18 -1.77
CA ARG A 82 5.79 7.82 -2.04
C ARG A 82 6.67 6.98 -2.95
N THR A 83 6.60 5.67 -2.85
CA THR A 83 7.43 4.77 -3.64
C THR A 83 7.02 4.71 -5.10
N THR A 84 5.74 4.91 -5.40
CA THR A 84 5.17 4.86 -6.75
C THR A 84 4.72 6.22 -7.27
N ARG A 85 5.10 7.31 -6.58
CA ARG A 85 4.59 8.65 -6.91
C ARG A 85 5.02 9.13 -8.29
N LEU A 86 6.27 8.89 -8.65
CA LEU A 86 6.80 9.33 -9.94
C LEU A 86 6.05 8.63 -11.08
N GLU A 87 5.93 7.32 -11.01
CA GLU A 87 5.23 6.51 -11.98
C GLU A 87 3.76 6.89 -12.06
N SER A 88 3.12 7.09 -10.91
CA SER A 88 1.71 7.48 -10.86
C SER A 88 1.43 8.83 -11.51
N VAL A 89 2.34 9.79 -11.36
CA VAL A 89 2.23 11.09 -12.03
C VAL A 89 2.54 10.98 -13.52
N LEU A 90 3.56 10.22 -13.91
CA LEU A 90 3.92 10.01 -15.32
C LEU A 90 2.83 9.27 -16.10
N LEU A 91 2.12 8.36 -15.43
CA LEU A 91 1.01 7.59 -16.02
C LEU A 91 -0.35 8.27 -15.84
N ASP A 92 -0.37 9.49 -15.33
CA ASP A 92 -1.56 10.34 -15.17
C ASP A 92 -2.63 9.73 -14.24
N PHE A 93 -2.22 8.88 -13.27
CA PHE A 93 -3.13 8.32 -12.27
C PHE A 93 -3.63 9.37 -11.28
N PHE A 94 -2.84 10.40 -11.04
CA PHE A 94 -3.26 11.61 -10.34
C PHE A 94 -2.42 12.81 -10.75
N THR A 95 -3.08 13.95 -10.91
CA THR A 95 -2.47 15.22 -11.32
C THR A 95 -2.47 16.25 -10.19
N HIS A 96 -3.32 16.05 -9.18
CA HIS A 96 -3.55 17.01 -8.11
C HIS A 96 -3.36 16.40 -6.73
N ARG A 97 -2.91 17.23 -5.81
CA ARG A 97 -2.71 16.82 -4.41
C ARG A 97 -3.98 16.25 -3.74
N LYS A 98 -5.17 16.72 -4.15
CA LYS A 98 -6.43 16.21 -3.64
C LYS A 98 -6.68 14.75 -4.03
N GLU A 99 -6.35 14.38 -5.26
CA GLU A 99 -6.48 13.00 -5.76
C GLU A 99 -5.55 12.05 -5.01
N LEU A 100 -4.30 12.47 -4.77
CA LEU A 100 -3.38 11.73 -3.92
C LEU A 100 -3.90 11.54 -2.49
N TYR A 101 -4.57 12.56 -1.94
CA TYR A 101 -5.20 12.46 -0.62
C TYR A 101 -6.33 11.43 -0.61
N LEU A 102 -7.20 11.45 -1.64
CA LEU A 102 -8.29 10.48 -1.78
C LEU A 102 -7.76 9.05 -1.97
N LEU A 103 -6.71 8.89 -2.78
CA LEU A 103 -6.04 7.59 -2.91
C LEU A 103 -5.56 7.08 -1.56
N LYS A 104 -4.93 7.93 -0.74
CA LYS A 104 -4.44 7.53 0.59
C LYS A 104 -5.55 7.08 1.53
N LYS A 105 -6.72 7.69 1.46
CA LYS A 105 -7.89 7.28 2.26
C LYS A 105 -8.40 5.88 1.90
N GLY A 106 -8.23 5.47 0.66
CA GLY A 106 -8.61 4.14 0.18
C GLY A 106 -7.56 3.05 0.49
N LEU A 107 -6.46 3.37 1.16
CA LEU A 107 -5.43 2.40 1.54
C LEU A 107 -5.56 1.99 3.01
N ILE A 108 -5.30 0.72 3.31
CA ILE A 108 -5.13 0.27 4.69
C ILE A 108 -3.98 1.05 5.34
N CYS A 109 -4.21 1.55 6.53
CA CYS A 109 -3.26 2.38 7.26
C CYS A 109 -1.94 1.64 7.48
N SER A 110 -0.82 2.21 7.06
CA SER A 110 0.53 1.65 7.23
C SER A 110 1.51 2.63 7.86
N ASN A 111 1.10 3.87 8.01
CA ASN A 111 1.96 4.94 8.51
C ASN A 111 1.14 6.10 9.08
N THR A 112 1.79 6.95 9.87
CA THR A 112 1.14 8.09 10.54
C THR A 112 0.52 9.12 9.60
N ARG A 113 0.96 9.20 8.34
CA ARG A 113 0.39 10.12 7.34
C ARG A 113 -0.86 9.58 6.66
N ALA A 114 -1.20 8.32 6.91
CA ALA A 114 -2.41 7.68 6.43
C ALA A 114 -3.54 7.68 7.47
N ILE A 115 -3.31 8.26 8.65
CA ILE A 115 -4.35 8.42 9.67
C ILE A 115 -5.20 9.65 9.32
N HIS A 116 -6.47 9.42 9.11
CA HIS A 116 -7.47 10.45 8.86
C HIS A 116 -8.45 10.55 10.03
N THR A 117 -9.00 11.74 10.26
CA THR A 117 -9.91 12.01 11.39
C THR A 117 -11.27 11.32 11.26
N ASP A 118 -11.64 10.97 10.05
CA ASP A 118 -12.89 10.30 9.68
C ASP A 118 -12.67 8.80 9.37
N ASP A 119 -11.52 8.24 9.74
CA ASP A 119 -11.19 6.84 9.62
C ASP A 119 -11.60 6.11 10.90
N ASP A 120 -12.50 5.16 10.79
CA ASP A 120 -13.07 4.36 11.88
C ASP A 120 -12.56 2.90 11.89
N ASP A 121 -11.61 2.56 11.04
CA ASP A 121 -11.03 1.22 10.96
C ASP A 121 -10.65 0.68 12.36
N GLY A 122 -10.07 1.53 13.21
CA GLY A 122 -9.66 1.17 14.55
C GLY A 122 -10.78 0.66 15.45
N ASP A 123 -12.01 1.12 15.25
CA ASP A 123 -13.16 0.72 16.06
C ASP A 123 -13.51 -0.76 15.89
N HIS A 124 -13.18 -1.32 14.73
CA HIS A 124 -13.44 -2.72 14.42
C HIS A 124 -12.63 -3.71 15.24
N ILE A 125 -11.58 -3.29 15.94
CA ILE A 125 -10.70 -4.18 16.72
C ILE A 125 -10.65 -3.85 18.21
N MET A 126 -11.44 -2.89 18.71
CA MET A 126 -11.41 -2.46 20.11
C MET A 126 -11.75 -3.58 21.14
N HIS A 127 -12.34 -4.68 20.69
CA HIS A 127 -12.62 -5.87 21.49
C HIS A 127 -11.47 -6.90 21.48
N LEU A 128 -10.37 -6.62 20.80
CA LEU A 128 -9.19 -7.50 20.71
C LEU A 128 -8.10 -6.98 21.66
N ASP A 129 -8.16 -7.47 22.90
CA ASP A 129 -7.29 -7.02 24.01
C ASP A 129 -5.78 -7.11 23.67
N GLU A 130 -5.37 -8.11 22.89
CA GLU A 130 -3.98 -8.28 22.49
C GLU A 130 -3.48 -7.09 21.65
N ILE A 131 -4.30 -6.61 20.72
CA ILE A 131 -3.92 -5.50 19.82
C ILE A 131 -4.01 -4.16 20.53
N THR A 132 -5.08 -3.96 21.29
CA THR A 132 -5.27 -2.73 22.06
C THR A 132 -4.19 -2.55 23.12
N SER A 133 -3.77 -3.63 23.78
CA SER A 133 -2.65 -3.61 24.74
C SER A 133 -1.32 -3.20 24.09
N ILE A 134 -1.04 -3.68 22.87
CA ILE A 134 0.14 -3.24 22.11
C ILE A 134 0.09 -1.74 21.81
N ALA A 135 -1.06 -1.25 21.38
CA ALA A 135 -1.24 0.18 21.11
C ALA A 135 -1.07 1.04 22.38
N GLU A 136 -1.63 0.61 23.49
CA GLU A 136 -1.47 1.25 24.79
C GLU A 136 0.00 1.26 25.27
N GLU A 137 0.71 0.15 25.12
CA GLU A 137 2.12 0.05 25.47
C GLU A 137 2.98 1.02 24.65
N ILE A 138 2.72 1.14 23.35
CA ILE A 138 3.39 2.10 22.47
C ILE A 138 3.16 3.53 22.95
N GLU A 139 1.94 3.87 23.29
CA GLU A 139 1.59 5.21 23.78
C GLU A 139 2.24 5.50 25.14
N ASN A 140 2.20 4.56 26.08
CA ASN A 140 2.83 4.71 27.38
C ASN A 140 4.36 4.89 27.25
N ARG A 141 5.04 4.09 26.46
CA ARG A 141 6.47 4.25 26.18
C ARG A 141 6.81 5.60 25.56
N ARG A 142 5.96 6.09 24.67
CA ARG A 142 6.13 7.42 24.09
C ARG A 142 6.06 8.51 25.17
N ILE A 143 5.08 8.42 26.07
CA ILE A 143 4.89 9.37 27.17
C ILE A 143 6.08 9.32 28.13
N GLU A 144 6.52 8.14 28.54
CA GLU A 144 7.67 7.93 29.43
C GLU A 144 8.96 8.52 28.84
N GLN A 145 9.12 8.46 27.51
CA GLN A 145 10.26 9.06 26.80
C GLN A 145 10.13 10.58 26.62
N GLY A 146 9.07 11.21 27.12
CA GLY A 146 8.83 12.64 26.98
C GLY A 146 8.57 13.12 25.53
N LYS A 147 8.21 12.20 24.63
CA LYS A 147 7.96 12.52 23.22
C LYS A 147 6.55 13.09 23.03
N THR A 148 6.39 14.37 23.29
CA THR A 148 5.09 15.06 23.30
C THR A 148 4.70 15.71 21.98
N SER A 149 5.58 15.67 20.95
CA SER A 149 5.37 16.32 19.67
C SER A 149 5.73 15.40 18.49
N GLY A 150 5.32 15.80 17.30
CA GLY A 150 5.67 15.08 16.08
C GLY A 150 4.75 13.90 15.76
N PHE A 151 5.18 13.10 14.79
CA PHE A 151 4.43 11.96 14.25
C PHE A 151 4.36 10.78 15.24
N GLU A 152 5.26 10.71 16.20
CA GLU A 152 5.32 9.68 17.24
C GLU A 152 4.04 9.61 18.08
N LYS A 153 3.30 10.72 18.18
CA LYS A 153 1.97 10.76 18.83
C LYS A 153 0.93 9.87 18.15
N LEU A 154 1.18 9.44 16.94
CA LEU A 154 0.24 8.70 16.13
C LEU A 154 0.60 7.21 15.98
N PHE A 155 1.75 6.75 16.52
CA PHE A 155 2.17 5.36 16.33
C PHE A 155 1.15 4.34 16.86
N HIS A 156 0.58 4.59 18.05
CA HIS A 156 -0.47 3.73 18.61
C HIS A 156 -1.71 3.67 17.71
N LYS A 157 -2.05 4.77 17.05
CA LYS A 157 -3.17 4.83 16.10
C LYS A 157 -2.88 4.04 14.83
N VAL A 158 -1.62 4.06 14.35
CA VAL A 158 -1.24 3.21 13.19
C VAL A 158 -1.54 1.75 13.48
N VAL A 159 -1.23 1.27 14.68
CA VAL A 159 -1.54 -0.11 15.07
C VAL A 159 -3.04 -0.38 15.02
N LEU A 160 -3.84 0.48 15.65
CA LEU A 160 -5.29 0.30 15.70
C LEU A 160 -5.92 0.31 14.30
N HIS A 161 -5.62 1.34 13.49
CA HIS A 161 -6.18 1.46 12.13
C HIS A 161 -5.67 0.37 11.20
N PHE A 162 -4.41 -0.05 11.32
CA PHE A 162 -3.88 -1.14 10.51
C PHE A 162 -4.64 -2.46 10.76
N PHE A 163 -4.72 -2.87 12.02
CA PHE A 163 -5.39 -4.13 12.35
C PHE A 163 -6.89 -4.07 12.14
N GLY A 164 -7.51 -2.90 12.33
CA GLY A 164 -8.91 -2.67 12.01
C GLY A 164 -9.18 -2.83 10.52
N GLY A 165 -8.42 -2.14 9.67
CA GLY A 165 -8.53 -2.26 8.22
C GLY A 165 -8.24 -3.68 7.71
N MET A 166 -7.24 -4.36 8.30
CA MET A 166 -6.95 -5.77 7.99
C MET A 166 -8.10 -6.69 8.39
N ARG A 167 -8.75 -6.43 9.53
CA ARG A 167 -9.92 -7.21 9.95
C ARG A 167 -11.06 -7.08 8.95
N ILE A 168 -11.39 -5.85 8.52
CA ILE A 168 -12.42 -5.60 7.52
C ILE A 168 -12.06 -6.32 6.22
N HIS A 169 -10.83 -6.16 5.74
CA HIS A 169 -10.33 -6.84 4.55
C HIS A 169 -10.53 -8.35 4.62
N LEU A 170 -10.11 -9.00 5.72
CA LEU A 170 -10.24 -10.45 5.88
C LEU A 170 -11.70 -10.90 5.98
N GLN A 171 -12.58 -10.08 6.55
CA GLN A 171 -14.02 -10.37 6.60
C GLN A 171 -14.64 -10.29 5.21
N GLU A 172 -14.27 -9.31 4.40
CA GLU A 172 -14.73 -9.19 3.01
C GLU A 172 -14.23 -10.35 2.15
N MET A 173 -12.97 -10.75 2.31
CA MET A 173 -12.38 -11.87 1.58
C MET A 173 -12.98 -13.26 1.96
N LYS A 174 -13.67 -13.35 3.08
CA LYS A 174 -14.32 -14.58 3.52
C LYS A 174 -15.71 -14.78 2.89
N LYS A 175 -16.30 -13.76 2.34
CA LYS A 175 -17.60 -13.83 1.66
C LYS A 175 -17.47 -14.52 0.31
#